data_5f23cd1cdc22f6e26c0d896680101a47
#
_entry.id   5f23cd1cdc22f6e26c0d896680101a47
#
_cell.length_a   1.000
_cell.length_b   1.000
_cell.length_c   1.000
_cell.angle_alpha   90.00
_cell.angle_beta   90.00
_cell.angle_gamma   90.00
#
_symmetry.space_group_name_H-M   'P 1'
#
loop_
_entity.id
_entity.type
_entity.pdbx_description
1 polymer ?
#
loop_
_entity_poly.entity_id
_entity_poly.type
_entity_poly.pdbx_seq_one_letter_code
_entity_poly.pdbx_strand_id
1 'polypeptide(L)'
;MSVTPVYIVCSPRPIVGKTLLARLLSEFLLLKNGTVSAFDINLKEPSLLEYLPQVTETADVHDTYGKMQLMDRLIVNDGLAKVIDLGFHAFDEFFKMTEEIGFLKEAARRNVVPIVLFIADTDRVSARSFPMLQQQIPPKALITIDNEYVVRGELPAAMADGHVLRITALPSFLKTYVDRVSFSFTGYLRNERDSSTELHQWIRRNYTSLRDIELSLLQHDRSSAPSHRILPG
;
A
#
# COMPACT_ATOMS: atom_id res chain seq x y z
N MET A 1 -16.62 -10.77 -12.21
CA MET A 1 -16.60 -9.36 -11.75
C MET A 1 -15.16 -9.01 -11.46
N SER A 2 -14.71 -7.79 -11.80
CA SER A 2 -13.36 -7.33 -11.45
C SER A 2 -13.25 -7.13 -9.94
N VAL A 3 -12.11 -7.42 -9.37
CA VAL A 3 -11.78 -7.14 -7.97
C VAL A 3 -11.13 -5.77 -7.88
N THR A 4 -11.53 -4.98 -6.89
CA THR A 4 -10.91 -3.67 -6.61
C THR A 4 -9.93 -3.80 -5.44
N PRO A 5 -8.61 -3.73 -5.66
CA PRO A 5 -7.65 -3.73 -4.57
C PRO A 5 -7.57 -2.36 -3.89
N VAL A 6 -7.46 -2.36 -2.56
CA VAL A 6 -7.23 -1.17 -1.73
C VAL A 6 -5.96 -1.38 -0.91
N TYR A 7 -4.89 -0.74 -1.33
CA TYR A 7 -3.59 -0.82 -0.66
C TYR A 7 -3.48 0.25 0.42
N ILE A 8 -3.17 -0.15 1.64
CA ILE A 8 -3.01 0.73 2.80
C ILE A 8 -1.54 0.71 3.21
N VAL A 9 -0.79 1.73 2.82
CA VAL A 9 0.61 1.89 3.20
C VAL A 9 0.67 2.55 4.56
N CYS A 10 1.16 1.85 5.57
CA CYS A 10 1.09 2.31 6.95
C CYS A 10 2.32 1.98 7.80
N SER A 11 2.49 2.75 8.83
CA SER A 11 3.35 2.50 10.00
C SER A 11 2.95 3.50 11.09
N PRO A 12 2.97 3.14 12.36
CA PRO A 12 2.74 4.08 13.46
C PRO A 12 3.92 5.04 13.67
N ARG A 13 4.98 4.93 12.86
CA ARG A 13 6.20 5.73 12.95
C ARG A 13 6.30 6.77 11.85
N PRO A 14 6.84 7.96 12.15
CA PRO A 14 7.22 8.93 11.11
C PRO A 14 8.49 8.47 10.39
N ILE A 15 8.73 9.03 9.20
CA ILE A 15 10.01 8.98 8.45
C ILE A 15 10.49 7.54 8.14
N VAL A 16 9.59 6.60 7.98
CA VAL A 16 9.91 5.20 7.61
C VAL A 16 9.73 4.91 6.12
N GLY A 17 9.38 5.92 5.30
CA GLY A 17 9.25 5.79 3.85
C GLY A 17 7.85 5.43 3.36
N LYS A 18 6.78 5.69 4.12
CA LYS A 18 5.38 5.47 3.70
C LYS A 18 5.07 6.14 2.37
N THR A 19 5.28 7.43 2.28
CA THR A 19 5.01 8.20 1.05
C THR A 19 5.84 7.75 -0.14
N LEU A 20 7.12 7.35 0.08
CA LEU A 20 7.94 6.79 -0.99
C LEU A 20 7.32 5.48 -1.54
N LEU A 21 6.88 4.59 -0.66
CA LEU A 21 6.24 3.33 -1.07
C LEU A 21 4.87 3.58 -1.72
N ALA A 22 4.04 4.45 -1.14
CA ALA A 22 2.74 4.80 -1.70
C ALA A 22 2.86 5.40 -3.10
N ARG A 23 3.84 6.29 -3.31
CA ARG A 23 4.17 6.87 -4.61
C ARG A 23 4.67 5.82 -5.60
N LEU A 24 5.63 4.98 -5.19
CA LEU A 24 6.17 3.91 -6.04
C LEU A 24 5.07 2.95 -6.51
N LEU A 25 4.19 2.55 -5.58
CA LEU A 25 3.04 1.69 -5.88
C LEU A 25 2.02 2.39 -6.79
N SER A 26 1.70 3.66 -6.53
CA SER A 26 0.75 4.41 -7.35
C SER A 26 1.26 4.58 -8.79
N GLU A 27 2.54 4.91 -8.98
CA GLU A 27 3.15 5.02 -10.32
C GLU A 27 3.24 3.65 -11.03
N PHE A 28 3.50 2.55 -10.28
CA PHE A 28 3.42 1.19 -10.82
C PHE A 28 2.01 0.86 -11.34
N LEU A 29 0.98 1.18 -10.55
CA LEU A 29 -0.42 0.94 -10.93
C LEU A 29 -0.86 1.82 -12.11
N LEU A 30 -0.43 3.08 -12.15
CA LEU A 30 -0.62 3.96 -13.30
C LEU A 30 0.02 3.39 -14.58
N LEU A 31 1.26 2.88 -14.48
CA LEU A 31 1.95 2.27 -15.61
C LEU A 31 1.22 1.04 -16.13
N LYS A 32 0.71 0.22 -15.22
CA LYS A 32 0.06 -1.06 -15.53
C LYS A 32 -1.39 -0.91 -16.00
N ASN A 33 -2.17 -0.08 -15.30
CA ASN A 33 -3.64 -0.01 -15.45
C ASN A 33 -4.10 1.28 -16.16
N GLY A 34 -3.20 2.24 -16.34
CA GLY A 34 -3.52 3.56 -16.89
C GLY A 34 -4.18 4.51 -15.88
N THR A 35 -4.65 4.02 -14.74
CA THR A 35 -5.33 4.82 -13.72
C THR A 35 -5.15 4.22 -12.32
N VAL A 36 -5.25 5.07 -11.29
CA VAL A 36 -5.25 4.75 -9.87
C VAL A 36 -5.97 5.87 -9.10
N SER A 37 -6.54 5.57 -7.95
CA SER A 37 -7.04 6.57 -7.01
C SER A 37 -6.17 6.53 -5.75
N ALA A 38 -5.54 7.63 -5.40
CA ALA A 38 -4.70 7.72 -4.22
C ALA A 38 -5.31 8.65 -3.17
N PHE A 39 -5.09 8.34 -1.89
CA PHE A 39 -5.58 9.11 -0.74
C PHE A 39 -4.41 9.41 0.18
N ASP A 40 -4.17 10.70 0.41
CA ASP A 40 -3.18 11.15 1.38
C ASP A 40 -3.87 11.49 2.70
N ILE A 41 -3.65 10.66 3.73
CA ILE A 41 -4.23 10.85 5.06
C ILE A 41 -3.21 11.49 6.00
N ASN A 42 -2.44 12.43 5.48
CA ASN A 42 -1.52 13.24 6.25
C ASN A 42 -1.82 14.73 6.01
N LEU A 43 -2.89 15.23 6.61
CA LEU A 43 -3.38 16.60 6.39
C LEU A 43 -2.38 17.68 6.74
N LYS A 44 -1.43 17.41 7.63
CA LYS A 44 -0.42 18.39 8.04
C LYS A 44 0.67 18.56 6.97
N GLU A 45 1.04 17.48 6.31
CA GLU A 45 2.09 17.42 5.29
C GLU A 45 1.67 16.44 4.19
N PRO A 46 0.75 16.82 3.28
CA PRO A 46 0.19 15.91 2.27
C PRO A 46 1.19 15.66 1.13
N SER A 47 2.28 14.98 1.44
CA SER A 47 3.41 14.79 0.54
C SER A 47 3.08 13.95 -0.70
N LEU A 48 2.17 12.97 -0.60
CA LEU A 48 1.78 12.19 -1.77
C LEU A 48 1.01 13.04 -2.78
N LEU A 49 0.16 13.95 -2.29
CA LEU A 49 -0.55 14.92 -3.12
C LEU A 49 0.41 15.82 -3.91
N GLU A 50 1.53 16.24 -3.30
CA GLU A 50 2.54 17.05 -3.98
C GLU A 50 3.21 16.29 -5.15
N TYR A 51 3.48 14.99 -4.98
CA TYR A 51 4.10 14.17 -6.01
C TYR A 51 3.14 13.76 -7.13
N LEU A 52 1.89 13.47 -6.81
CA LEU A 52 0.90 12.89 -7.73
C LEU A 52 -0.44 13.63 -7.69
N PRO A 53 -0.46 14.96 -7.93
CA PRO A 53 -1.67 15.77 -7.73
C PRO A 53 -2.85 15.38 -8.64
N GLN A 54 -2.60 14.71 -9.78
CA GLN A 54 -3.65 14.34 -10.72
C GLN A 54 -4.49 13.13 -10.27
N VAL A 55 -3.96 12.34 -9.34
CA VAL A 55 -4.59 11.06 -8.89
C VAL A 55 -4.75 10.96 -7.39
N THR A 56 -4.28 11.97 -6.64
CA THR A 56 -4.29 11.98 -5.18
C THR A 56 -5.29 12.99 -4.64
N GLU A 57 -6.04 12.59 -3.63
CA GLU A 57 -6.91 13.44 -2.84
C GLU A 57 -6.50 13.35 -1.37
N THR A 58 -6.70 14.41 -0.62
CA THR A 58 -6.57 14.37 0.85
C THR A 58 -7.84 13.81 1.47
N ALA A 59 -7.71 13.06 2.55
CA ALA A 59 -8.86 12.57 3.32
C ALA A 59 -8.62 12.76 4.82
N ASP A 60 -9.66 13.24 5.51
CA ASP A 60 -9.63 13.41 6.96
C ASP A 60 -10.29 12.21 7.66
N VAL A 61 -9.64 11.71 8.71
CA VAL A 61 -10.17 10.64 9.54
C VAL A 61 -10.40 11.08 11.00
N HIS A 62 -10.30 12.39 11.29
CA HIS A 62 -10.53 12.91 12.63
C HIS A 62 -11.98 13.31 12.88
N ASP A 63 -12.74 13.59 11.83
CA ASP A 63 -14.18 13.90 11.97
C ASP A 63 -15.04 12.83 11.29
N THR A 64 -16.33 12.79 11.67
CA THR A 64 -17.29 11.79 11.19
C THR A 64 -17.55 11.89 9.70
N TYR A 65 -17.61 13.11 9.17
CA TYR A 65 -17.92 13.33 7.75
C TYR A 65 -16.77 12.85 6.85
N GLY A 66 -15.53 13.21 7.19
CA GLY A 66 -14.34 12.75 6.47
C GLY A 66 -14.19 11.22 6.51
N LYS A 67 -14.45 10.61 7.68
CA LYS A 67 -14.50 9.14 7.83
C LYS A 67 -15.48 8.50 6.87
N MET A 68 -16.72 9.00 6.84
CA MET A 68 -17.78 8.48 5.97
C MET A 68 -17.40 8.65 4.50
N GLN A 69 -16.94 9.83 4.08
CA GLN A 69 -16.54 10.08 2.71
C GLN A 69 -15.43 9.14 2.25
N LEU A 70 -14.38 8.96 3.07
CA LEU A 70 -13.29 8.05 2.74
C LEU A 70 -13.81 6.61 2.60
N MET A 71 -14.58 6.12 3.57
CA MET A 71 -15.09 4.74 3.54
C MET A 71 -15.99 4.49 2.33
N ASP A 72 -16.90 5.41 2.02
CA ASP A 72 -17.76 5.29 0.84
C ASP A 72 -16.96 5.15 -0.46
N ARG A 73 -15.82 5.83 -0.56
CA ARG A 73 -14.93 5.73 -1.73
C ARG A 73 -14.14 4.44 -1.75
N LEU A 74 -13.69 3.96 -0.58
CA LEU A 74 -12.88 2.75 -0.49
C LEU A 74 -13.68 1.48 -0.80
N ILE A 75 -14.97 1.42 -0.44
CA ILE A 75 -15.81 0.24 -0.64
C ILE A 75 -16.46 0.13 -2.04
N VAL A 76 -16.24 1.11 -2.91
CA VAL A 76 -16.76 1.04 -4.30
C VAL A 76 -15.93 0.04 -5.10
N ASN A 77 -16.61 -0.96 -5.67
CA ASN A 77 -16.00 -1.89 -6.62
C ASN A 77 -16.13 -1.37 -8.05
N ASP A 78 -15.23 -0.47 -8.42
CA ASP A 78 -15.13 0.16 -9.73
C ASP A 78 -13.99 -0.40 -10.61
N GLY A 79 -13.26 -1.40 -10.09
CA GLY A 79 -12.08 -1.95 -10.72
C GLY A 79 -10.85 -1.04 -10.67
N LEU A 80 -10.98 0.13 -10.04
CA LEU A 80 -9.91 1.11 -9.89
C LEU A 80 -9.10 0.82 -8.63
N ALA A 81 -7.85 0.46 -8.80
CA ALA A 81 -6.95 0.25 -7.66
C ALA A 81 -6.85 1.52 -6.81
N LYS A 82 -6.89 1.36 -5.49
CA LYS A 82 -6.82 2.46 -4.54
C LYS A 82 -5.56 2.34 -3.69
N VAL A 83 -4.89 3.46 -3.42
CA VAL A 83 -3.68 3.52 -2.59
C VAL A 83 -3.87 4.57 -1.50
N ILE A 84 -3.64 4.18 -0.26
CA ILE A 84 -3.72 5.06 0.91
C ILE A 84 -2.30 5.27 1.45
N ASP A 85 -1.85 6.52 1.49
CA ASP A 85 -0.68 6.94 2.27
C ASP A 85 -1.15 7.34 3.67
N LEU A 86 -1.04 6.43 4.63
CA LEU A 86 -1.56 6.64 5.97
C LEU A 86 -0.54 7.34 6.85
N GLY A 87 -0.79 8.61 7.16
CA GLY A 87 0.01 9.38 8.10
C GLY A 87 0.10 8.70 9.47
N PHE A 88 1.27 8.77 10.11
CA PHE A 88 1.47 8.09 11.41
C PHE A 88 0.54 8.63 12.52
N HIS A 89 0.14 9.89 12.45
CA HIS A 89 -0.83 10.48 13.38
C HIS A 89 -2.24 9.91 13.24
N ALA A 90 -2.60 9.43 12.05
CA ALA A 90 -3.91 8.88 11.74
C ALA A 90 -3.96 7.34 11.90
N PHE A 91 -2.83 6.69 12.23
CA PHE A 91 -2.72 5.23 12.24
C PHE A 91 -3.76 4.57 13.15
N ASP A 92 -3.77 4.92 14.42
CA ASP A 92 -4.67 4.28 15.40
C ASP A 92 -6.15 4.59 15.09
N GLU A 93 -6.45 5.85 14.74
CA GLU A 93 -7.80 6.29 14.41
C GLU A 93 -8.35 5.60 13.16
N PHE A 94 -7.51 5.43 12.13
CA PHE A 94 -7.89 4.74 10.91
C PHE A 94 -8.25 3.27 11.16
N PHE A 95 -7.39 2.51 11.86
CA PHE A 95 -7.66 1.09 12.11
C PHE A 95 -8.82 0.88 13.08
N LYS A 96 -8.98 1.74 14.11
CA LYS A 96 -10.14 1.74 14.97
C LYS A 96 -11.43 1.98 14.18
N MET A 97 -11.45 2.98 13.30
CA MET A 97 -12.59 3.26 12.44
C MET A 97 -12.93 2.08 11.53
N THR A 98 -11.92 1.46 10.87
CA THR A 98 -12.16 0.30 9.99
C THR A 98 -12.78 -0.89 10.72
N GLU A 99 -12.40 -1.10 11.98
CA GLU A 99 -12.97 -2.13 12.86
C GLU A 99 -14.40 -1.79 13.24
N GLU A 100 -14.67 -0.57 13.75
CA GLU A 100 -15.97 -0.11 14.21
C GLU A 100 -17.06 -0.18 13.13
N ILE A 101 -16.70 0.17 11.88
CA ILE A 101 -17.67 0.12 10.76
C ILE A 101 -17.71 -1.25 10.07
N GLY A 102 -16.89 -2.21 10.47
CA GLY A 102 -16.81 -3.52 9.83
C GLY A 102 -16.31 -3.48 8.38
N PHE A 103 -15.38 -2.58 8.08
CA PHE A 103 -14.87 -2.32 6.73
C PHE A 103 -14.46 -3.59 5.97
N LEU A 104 -13.71 -4.50 6.60
CA LEU A 104 -13.24 -5.73 5.93
C LEU A 104 -14.41 -6.63 5.48
N LYS A 105 -15.44 -6.72 6.31
CA LYS A 105 -16.65 -7.52 6.00
C LYS A 105 -17.42 -6.90 4.84
N GLU A 106 -17.61 -5.60 4.86
CA GLU A 106 -18.32 -4.90 3.79
C GLU A 106 -17.51 -4.89 2.48
N ALA A 107 -16.19 -4.70 2.55
CA ALA A 107 -15.30 -4.79 1.40
C ALA A 107 -15.39 -6.18 0.72
N ALA A 108 -15.35 -7.26 1.51
CA ALA A 108 -15.47 -8.62 0.99
C ALA A 108 -16.82 -8.85 0.27
N ARG A 109 -17.91 -8.31 0.80
CA ARG A 109 -19.25 -8.41 0.15
C ARG A 109 -19.30 -7.71 -1.20
N ARG A 110 -18.48 -6.69 -1.40
CA ARG A 110 -18.42 -5.87 -2.62
C ARG A 110 -17.30 -6.25 -3.57
N ASN A 111 -16.58 -7.35 -3.33
CA ASN A 111 -15.37 -7.73 -4.08
C ASN A 111 -14.30 -6.64 -4.07
N VAL A 112 -14.17 -5.93 -2.96
CA VAL A 112 -13.07 -5.03 -2.67
C VAL A 112 -12.09 -5.77 -1.77
N VAL A 113 -10.79 -5.72 -2.07
CA VAL A 113 -9.73 -6.45 -1.35
C VAL A 113 -8.78 -5.46 -0.68
N PRO A 114 -8.96 -5.21 0.63
CA PRO A 114 -8.00 -4.44 1.40
C PRO A 114 -6.69 -5.22 1.59
N ILE A 115 -5.56 -4.54 1.38
CA ILE A 115 -4.20 -5.06 1.49
C ILE A 115 -3.39 -4.06 2.32
N VAL A 116 -2.93 -4.50 3.49
CA VAL A 116 -2.14 -3.65 4.39
C VAL A 116 -0.66 -3.89 4.13
N LEU A 117 0.05 -2.82 3.77
CA LEU A 117 1.49 -2.77 3.58
C LEU A 117 2.11 -2.09 4.81
N PHE A 118 2.47 -2.89 5.80
CA PHE A 118 3.02 -2.40 7.06
C PHE A 118 4.54 -2.26 6.97
N ILE A 119 5.06 -1.04 7.06
CA ILE A 119 6.50 -0.81 7.08
C ILE A 119 7.04 -1.15 8.46
N ALA A 120 7.83 -2.21 8.51
CA ALA A 120 8.43 -2.73 9.73
C ALA A 120 9.57 -1.83 10.23
N ASP A 121 9.73 -1.79 11.55
CA ASP A 121 10.90 -1.26 12.23
C ASP A 121 11.09 -1.94 13.60
N THR A 122 12.18 -1.60 14.28
CA THR A 122 12.54 -2.17 15.59
C THR A 122 11.99 -1.38 16.77
N ASP A 123 11.18 -0.35 16.53
CA ASP A 123 10.62 0.49 17.57
C ASP A 123 9.50 -0.22 18.37
N ARG A 124 9.39 0.12 19.64
CA ARG A 124 8.38 -0.48 20.54
C ARG A 124 6.95 -0.19 20.08
N VAL A 125 6.70 0.94 19.44
CA VAL A 125 5.36 1.28 18.93
C VAL A 125 4.98 0.33 17.82
N SER A 126 5.87 0.10 16.85
CA SER A 126 5.65 -0.88 15.76
C SER A 126 5.49 -2.30 16.30
N ALA A 127 6.31 -2.69 17.28
CA ALA A 127 6.21 -4.00 17.94
C ALA A 127 4.88 -4.24 18.66
N ARG A 128 4.20 -3.18 19.12
CA ARG A 128 2.85 -3.26 19.72
C ARG A 128 1.74 -3.22 18.68
N SER A 129 1.90 -2.40 17.65
CA SER A 129 0.85 -2.21 16.64
C SER A 129 0.73 -3.38 15.68
N PHE A 130 1.83 -4.05 15.33
CA PHE A 130 1.79 -5.15 14.38
C PHE A 130 0.92 -6.35 14.84
N PRO A 131 1.02 -6.85 16.08
CA PRO A 131 0.12 -7.90 16.57
C PRO A 131 -1.36 -7.51 16.58
N MET A 132 -1.67 -6.23 16.79
CA MET A 132 -3.05 -5.73 16.69
C MET A 132 -3.56 -5.86 15.25
N LEU A 133 -2.75 -5.49 14.26
CA LEU A 133 -3.09 -5.67 12.85
C LEU A 133 -3.25 -7.16 12.49
N GLN A 134 -2.41 -8.04 13.02
CA GLN A 134 -2.53 -9.49 12.80
C GLN A 134 -3.85 -10.08 13.32
N GLN A 135 -4.47 -9.47 14.33
CA GLN A 135 -5.79 -9.88 14.82
C GLN A 135 -6.93 -9.39 13.94
N GLN A 136 -6.77 -8.22 13.32
CA GLN A 136 -7.81 -7.59 12.50
C GLN A 136 -7.73 -7.99 11.03
N ILE A 137 -6.52 -8.12 10.49
CA ILE A 137 -6.26 -8.30 9.05
C ILE A 137 -5.94 -9.77 8.77
N PRO A 138 -6.58 -10.40 7.77
CA PRO A 138 -6.21 -11.76 7.36
C PRO A 138 -4.72 -11.85 7.01
N PRO A 139 -4.02 -12.94 7.40
CA PRO A 139 -2.57 -13.06 7.19
C PRO A 139 -2.12 -12.84 5.75
N LYS A 140 -2.92 -13.27 4.77
CA LYS A 140 -2.64 -13.08 3.34
C LYS A 140 -2.74 -11.61 2.89
N ALA A 141 -3.49 -10.79 3.62
CA ALA A 141 -3.71 -9.38 3.29
C ALA A 141 -2.83 -8.41 4.12
N LEU A 142 -2.02 -8.94 5.03
CA LEU A 142 -1.04 -8.18 5.80
C LEU A 142 0.36 -8.51 5.28
N ILE A 143 0.99 -7.53 4.65
CA ILE A 143 2.32 -7.65 4.07
C ILE A 143 3.29 -6.81 4.87
N THR A 144 4.32 -7.44 5.38
CA THR A 144 5.43 -6.73 6.03
C THR A 144 6.35 -6.12 4.98
N ILE A 145 6.63 -4.84 5.10
CA ILE A 145 7.60 -4.15 4.25
C ILE A 145 8.93 -4.06 4.99
N ASP A 146 9.91 -4.80 4.51
CA ASP A 146 11.31 -4.71 4.94
C ASP A 146 12.00 -3.57 4.18
N ASN A 147 11.98 -2.38 4.73
CA ASN A 147 12.69 -1.24 4.17
C ASN A 147 14.12 -1.18 4.73
N GLU A 148 15.11 -1.55 3.93
CA GLU A 148 16.53 -1.58 4.33
C GLU A 148 17.07 -0.23 4.84
N TYR A 149 16.44 0.87 4.47
CA TYR A 149 16.79 2.19 4.99
C TYR A 149 16.40 2.34 6.47
N VAL A 150 15.37 1.62 6.92
CA VAL A 150 14.81 1.67 8.27
C VAL A 150 15.38 0.54 9.14
N VAL A 151 15.30 -0.69 8.64
CA VAL A 151 15.78 -1.88 9.34
C VAL A 151 17.18 -2.23 8.86
N ARG A 152 18.17 -1.90 9.69
CA ARG A 152 19.57 -2.26 9.42
C ARG A 152 19.88 -3.60 10.09
N GLY A 153 19.45 -4.69 9.45
CA GLY A 153 19.65 -6.03 10.00
C GLY A 153 18.46 -6.95 9.78
N GLU A 154 18.22 -7.84 10.72
CA GLU A 154 17.10 -8.77 10.63
C GLU A 154 15.78 -8.11 11.09
N LEU A 155 14.69 -8.47 10.41
CA LEU A 155 13.35 -8.11 10.84
C LEU A 155 13.04 -8.72 12.20
N PRO A 156 12.26 -8.02 13.06
CA PRO A 156 11.71 -8.64 14.26
C PRO A 156 10.95 -9.94 13.89
N ALA A 157 11.22 -11.02 14.63
CA ALA A 157 10.67 -12.35 14.30
C ALA A 157 9.15 -12.34 14.09
N ALA A 158 8.40 -11.60 14.93
CA ALA A 158 6.95 -11.47 14.78
C ALA A 158 6.50 -10.81 13.45
N MET A 159 7.38 -10.02 12.81
CA MET A 159 7.11 -9.33 11.54
C MET A 159 7.68 -10.08 10.33
N ALA A 160 8.59 -11.03 10.57
CA ALA A 160 9.20 -11.87 9.53
C ALA A 160 8.30 -13.05 9.13
N ASP A 161 7.34 -13.41 10.00
CA ASP A 161 6.36 -14.47 9.73
C ASP A 161 5.27 -13.97 8.77
N GLY A 162 5.24 -14.49 7.54
CA GLY A 162 4.21 -14.14 6.56
C GLY A 162 4.78 -13.62 5.25
N HIS A 163 3.99 -12.78 4.57
CA HIS A 163 4.42 -12.16 3.31
C HIS A 163 5.32 -10.96 3.59
N VAL A 164 6.56 -11.03 3.11
CA VAL A 164 7.54 -9.95 3.24
C VAL A 164 7.88 -9.39 1.87
N LEU A 165 7.78 -8.07 1.72
CA LEU A 165 8.28 -7.32 0.57
C LEU A 165 9.50 -6.52 0.99
N ARG A 166 10.64 -6.77 0.35
CA ARG A 166 11.87 -6.04 0.62
C ARG A 166 12.04 -4.86 -0.32
N ILE A 167 12.28 -3.68 0.27
CA ILE A 167 12.65 -2.45 -0.43
C ILE A 167 14.10 -2.15 -0.11
N THR A 168 14.97 -2.27 -1.11
CA THR A 168 16.39 -2.00 -0.94
C THR A 168 16.65 -0.51 -0.73
N ALA A 169 17.65 -0.18 0.09
CA ALA A 169 18.04 1.20 0.32
C ALA A 169 18.59 1.83 -0.97
N LEU A 170 18.21 3.09 -1.22
CA LEU A 170 18.84 3.92 -2.24
C LEU A 170 20.05 4.64 -1.67
N PRO A 171 21.16 4.77 -2.42
CA PRO A 171 22.23 5.70 -2.09
C PRO A 171 21.69 7.12 -1.86
N SER A 172 22.29 7.84 -0.92
CA SER A 172 21.81 9.16 -0.49
C SER A 172 21.65 10.16 -1.64
N PHE A 173 22.56 10.13 -2.62
CA PHE A 173 22.48 11.02 -3.78
C PHE A 173 21.30 10.67 -4.70
N LEU A 174 20.98 9.39 -4.89
CA LEU A 174 19.80 8.95 -5.64
C LEU A 174 18.52 9.27 -4.88
N LYS A 175 18.52 9.11 -3.55
CA LYS A 175 17.38 9.52 -2.71
C LYS A 175 17.06 11.00 -2.90
N THR A 176 18.04 11.88 -2.82
CA THR A 176 17.85 13.34 -3.06
C THR A 176 17.29 13.62 -4.46
N TYR A 177 17.65 12.82 -5.47
CA TYR A 177 17.10 12.97 -6.81
C TYR A 177 15.64 12.50 -6.89
N VAL A 178 15.33 11.37 -6.29
CA VAL A 178 13.97 10.79 -6.23
C VAL A 178 13.01 11.66 -5.42
N ASP A 179 13.49 12.32 -4.37
CA ASP A 179 12.68 13.20 -3.50
C ASP A 179 12.27 14.52 -4.17
N ARG A 180 12.69 14.80 -5.40
CA ARG A 180 12.21 15.97 -6.14
C ARG A 180 10.75 15.79 -6.56
N VAL A 181 9.93 16.79 -6.35
CA VAL A 181 8.51 16.78 -6.72
C VAL A 181 8.31 16.52 -8.22
N SER A 182 9.22 17.02 -9.06
CA SER A 182 9.18 16.80 -10.52
C SER A 182 9.65 15.42 -10.99
N PHE A 183 10.20 14.58 -10.10
CA PHE A 183 10.66 13.26 -10.48
C PHE A 183 9.49 12.29 -10.62
N SER A 184 9.51 11.43 -11.63
CA SER A 184 8.58 10.31 -11.79
C SER A 184 9.36 9.03 -12.05
N PHE A 185 9.07 7.97 -11.29
CA PHE A 185 9.67 6.65 -11.49
C PHE A 185 9.34 6.09 -12.87
N THR A 186 8.08 6.18 -13.27
CA THR A 186 7.63 5.72 -14.59
C THR A 186 8.20 6.58 -15.71
N GLY A 187 8.26 7.91 -15.51
CA GLY A 187 8.89 8.84 -16.44
C GLY A 187 10.36 8.55 -16.62
N TYR A 188 11.07 8.26 -15.53
CA TYR A 188 12.48 7.86 -15.56
C TYR A 188 12.70 6.58 -16.37
N LEU A 189 11.91 5.51 -16.10
CA LEU A 189 12.01 4.25 -16.85
C LEU A 189 11.76 4.39 -18.36
N ARG A 190 10.91 5.34 -18.77
CA ARG A 190 10.61 5.60 -20.19
C ARG A 190 11.67 6.41 -20.90
N ASN A 191 12.31 7.33 -20.19
CA ASN A 191 13.22 8.31 -20.77
C ASN A 191 14.69 7.89 -20.67
N GLU A 192 15.04 7.09 -19.64
CA GLU A 192 16.40 6.60 -19.44
C GLU A 192 16.73 5.49 -20.44
N ARG A 193 17.72 5.74 -21.29
CA ARG A 193 18.17 4.78 -22.29
C ARG A 193 19.08 3.71 -21.73
N ASP A 194 19.81 4.04 -20.67
CA ASP A 194 20.73 3.11 -20.02
C ASP A 194 20.02 2.36 -18.88
N SER A 195 19.57 1.14 -19.19
CA SER A 195 18.94 0.26 -18.22
C SER A 195 19.90 -0.32 -17.17
N SER A 196 21.21 -0.07 -17.31
CA SER A 196 22.23 -0.52 -16.36
C SER A 196 22.40 0.43 -15.16
N THR A 197 21.81 1.64 -15.21
CA THR A 197 21.91 2.58 -14.10
C THR A 197 21.30 2.00 -12.83
N GLU A 198 21.92 2.31 -11.69
CA GLU A 198 21.50 1.81 -10.38
C GLU A 198 20.04 2.16 -10.07
N LEU A 199 19.63 3.38 -10.39
CA LEU A 199 18.25 3.84 -10.18
C LEU A 199 17.27 3.09 -11.08
N HIS A 200 17.61 2.86 -12.35
CA HIS A 200 16.75 2.10 -13.27
C HIS A 200 16.55 0.67 -12.75
N GLN A 201 17.61 0.01 -12.33
CA GLN A 201 17.56 -1.34 -11.77
C GLN A 201 16.79 -1.38 -10.44
N TRP A 202 16.94 -0.35 -9.59
CA TRP A 202 16.21 -0.24 -8.33
C TRP A 202 14.70 -0.13 -8.57
N ILE A 203 14.27 0.75 -9.47
CA ILE A 203 12.84 0.92 -9.81
C ILE A 203 12.29 -0.38 -10.39
N ARG A 204 12.98 -1.01 -11.34
CA ARG A 204 12.53 -2.26 -11.95
C ARG A 204 12.39 -3.40 -10.95
N ARG A 205 13.34 -3.57 -10.03
CA ARG A 205 13.25 -4.59 -8.96
C ARG A 205 12.00 -4.37 -8.10
N ASN A 206 11.77 -3.14 -7.65
CA ASN A 206 10.61 -2.84 -6.83
C ASN A 206 9.29 -3.06 -7.61
N TYR A 207 9.21 -2.66 -8.87
CA TYR A 207 8.03 -2.90 -9.70
C TYR A 207 7.78 -4.41 -9.93
N THR A 208 8.83 -5.20 -10.09
CA THR A 208 8.71 -6.66 -10.18
C THR A 208 8.16 -7.25 -8.88
N SER A 209 8.71 -6.84 -7.74
CA SER A 209 8.24 -7.30 -6.43
C SER A 209 6.79 -6.91 -6.14
N LEU A 210 6.38 -5.68 -6.49
CA LEU A 210 4.98 -5.24 -6.38
C LEU A 210 4.04 -6.06 -7.26
N ARG A 211 4.46 -6.36 -8.49
CA ARG A 211 3.70 -7.23 -9.40
C ARG A 211 3.53 -8.64 -8.85
N ASP A 212 4.60 -9.22 -8.30
CA ASP A 212 4.59 -10.59 -7.80
C ASP A 212 3.66 -10.70 -6.57
N ILE A 213 3.66 -9.71 -5.69
CA ILE A 213 2.69 -9.63 -4.58
C ILE A 213 1.27 -9.51 -5.11
N GLU A 214 1.02 -8.60 -6.03
CA GLU A 214 -0.31 -8.42 -6.61
C GLU A 214 -0.83 -9.72 -7.25
N LEU A 215 0.00 -10.42 -7.99
CA LEU A 215 -0.36 -11.71 -8.58
C LEU A 215 -0.67 -12.76 -7.52
N SER A 216 0.11 -12.84 -6.46
CA SER A 216 -0.12 -13.80 -5.37
C SER A 216 -1.44 -13.55 -4.65
N LEU A 217 -1.80 -12.29 -4.44
CA LEU A 217 -3.02 -11.90 -3.75
C LEU A 217 -4.28 -12.08 -4.61
N LEU A 218 -4.22 -11.74 -5.89
CA LEU A 218 -5.38 -11.76 -6.77
C LEU A 218 -5.67 -13.14 -7.39
N GLN A 219 -4.68 -14.05 -7.45
CA GLN A 219 -4.88 -15.40 -7.95
C GLN A 219 -5.61 -16.32 -6.97
N HIS A 220 -5.40 -16.15 -5.67
CA HIS A 220 -6.06 -16.98 -4.64
C HIS A 220 -7.57 -16.73 -4.51
N ASP A 221 -8.05 -15.53 -4.85
CA ASP A 221 -9.49 -15.24 -4.79
C ASP A 221 -10.27 -15.94 -5.93
N ARG A 222 -9.62 -16.31 -7.03
CA ARG A 222 -10.25 -17.06 -8.12
C ARG A 222 -10.43 -18.56 -7.80
N SER A 223 -9.63 -19.11 -6.90
CA SER A 223 -9.69 -20.52 -6.51
C SER A 223 -10.68 -20.81 -5.38
N SER A 224 -11.17 -19.78 -4.68
CA SER A 224 -12.13 -19.92 -3.56
C SER A 224 -13.59 -19.71 -3.95
N ALA A 225 -13.92 -19.51 -5.22
CA ALA A 225 -15.29 -19.46 -5.69
C ALA A 225 -15.90 -20.87 -5.58
N PRO A 226 -17.03 -21.07 -4.87
CA PRO A 226 -17.65 -22.38 -4.76
C PRO A 226 -18.08 -22.85 -6.15
N SER A 227 -17.54 -24.00 -6.58
CA SER A 227 -18.02 -24.70 -7.77
C SER A 227 -19.50 -25.08 -7.55
N HIS A 228 -20.40 -24.38 -8.20
CA HIS A 228 -21.79 -24.85 -8.32
C HIS A 228 -21.76 -26.21 -8.99
N ARG A 229 -21.82 -27.27 -8.21
CA ARG A 229 -22.19 -28.60 -8.71
C ARG A 229 -23.60 -28.49 -9.28
N ILE A 230 -23.68 -28.48 -10.58
CA ILE A 230 -24.93 -28.76 -11.29
C ILE A 230 -25.21 -30.25 -11.02
N LEU A 231 -26.24 -30.54 -10.24
CA LEU A 231 -26.79 -31.89 -10.09
C LEU A 231 -27.47 -32.22 -11.42
N PRO A 232 -27.17 -33.37 -12.04
CA PRO A 232 -27.95 -33.83 -13.19
C PRO A 232 -29.34 -34.27 -12.69
N GLY A 233 -30.39 -33.75 -13.30
CA GLY A 233 -31.77 -34.21 -13.20
C GLY A 233 -32.01 -35.51 -13.98
#